data_dbea526e97383224fa2bd697b943effa
#
_entry.id   dbea526e97383224fa2bd697b943effa
#
_cell.length_a   1.000
_cell.length_b   1.000
_cell.length_c   1.000
_cell.angle_alpha   90.00
_cell.angle_beta   90.00
_cell.angle_gamma   90.00
#
_symmetry.space_group_name_H-M   'P 1'
#
loop_
_entity.id
_entity.type
_entity.pdbx_description
1 polymer ?
#
loop_
_entity_poly.entity_id
_entity_poly.type
_entity_poly.pdbx_seq_one_letter_code
_entity_poly.pdbx_strand_id
1 'polypeptide(L)'
;MGAGGARVQSERWPLTRFAEHDVSVEIALERSRSGTTWIVGTYTPSRATLHLYGKDLPRSGIHGVARPTLLELVSSASIRPAGPLVADQPTIELQVAALGLTFPVYPEGAVTLRLPVILIPKDSATAVLSVTYMACSDRICLAPVIDKRIAVRIPALAASAP
;
A
#
# COMPACT_ATOMS: atom_id res chain seq x y z
N MET A 1 -12.32 31.46 -23.15
CA MET A 1 -11.04 31.48 -22.46
C MET A 1 -10.99 30.28 -21.53
N GLY A 2 -10.31 29.24 -21.95
CA GLY A 2 -10.19 28.01 -21.18
C GLY A 2 -9.12 28.19 -20.11
N ALA A 3 -9.52 28.16 -18.85
CA ALA A 3 -8.59 27.96 -17.75
C ALA A 3 -8.11 26.51 -17.83
N GLY A 4 -6.97 26.30 -18.49
CA GLY A 4 -6.25 25.04 -18.44
C GLY A 4 -5.78 24.84 -17.02
N GLY A 5 -6.50 24.04 -16.23
CA GLY A 5 -6.03 23.56 -14.95
C GLY A 5 -4.74 22.78 -15.17
N ALA A 6 -3.61 23.38 -14.80
CA ALA A 6 -2.34 22.69 -14.79
C ALA A 6 -2.47 21.48 -13.86
N ARG A 7 -2.54 20.27 -14.44
CA ARG A 7 -2.39 19.03 -13.69
C ARG A 7 -1.05 19.12 -12.97
N VAL A 8 -1.09 19.13 -11.66
CA VAL A 8 0.09 18.97 -10.83
C VAL A 8 0.64 17.59 -11.15
N GLN A 9 1.64 17.54 -12.03
CA GLN A 9 2.27 16.28 -12.39
C GLN A 9 3.15 15.85 -11.22
N SER A 10 2.72 14.81 -10.50
CA SER A 10 3.58 14.09 -9.58
C SER A 10 4.58 13.25 -10.38
N GLU A 11 5.82 13.21 -9.95
CA GLU A 11 6.80 12.28 -10.48
C GLU A 11 6.59 10.91 -9.87
N ARG A 12 6.71 9.85 -10.68
CA ARG A 12 6.50 8.46 -10.26
C ARG A 12 7.61 7.56 -10.78
N TRP A 13 8.19 6.78 -9.90
CA TRP A 13 9.20 5.78 -10.22
C TRP A 13 8.71 4.40 -9.79
N PRO A 14 8.44 3.48 -10.74
CA PRO A 14 8.12 2.10 -10.38
C PRO A 14 9.29 1.46 -9.64
N LEU A 15 9.00 0.78 -8.53
CA LEU A 15 10.01 0.08 -7.73
C LEU A 15 9.94 -1.43 -7.92
N THR A 16 8.75 -2.00 -7.84
CA THR A 16 8.53 -3.43 -8.01
C THR A 16 7.06 -3.74 -8.26
N ARG A 17 6.80 -4.92 -8.77
CA ARG A 17 5.45 -5.50 -8.84
C ARG A 17 5.53 -7.00 -8.74
N PHE A 18 4.50 -7.61 -8.17
CA PHE A 18 4.36 -9.05 -8.08
C PHE A 18 2.87 -9.41 -7.95
N ALA A 19 2.56 -10.70 -8.08
CA ALA A 19 1.22 -11.22 -7.83
C ALA A 19 1.35 -12.49 -6.98
N GLU A 20 0.58 -12.57 -5.92
CA GLU A 20 0.56 -13.71 -5.02
C GLU A 20 -0.81 -13.81 -4.35
N HIS A 21 -1.35 -15.03 -4.25
CA HIS A 21 -2.65 -15.31 -3.66
C HIS A 21 -3.78 -14.44 -4.23
N ASP A 22 -3.85 -14.40 -5.56
CA ASP A 22 -4.88 -13.67 -6.34
C ASP A 22 -4.92 -12.15 -6.10
N VAL A 23 -3.82 -11.57 -5.68
CA VAL A 23 -3.67 -10.11 -5.55
C VAL A 23 -2.41 -9.66 -6.28
N SER A 24 -2.56 -8.69 -7.18
CA SER A 24 -1.44 -8.00 -7.79
C SER A 24 -1.05 -6.81 -6.92
N VAL A 25 0.24 -6.66 -6.67
CA VAL A 25 0.80 -5.54 -5.90
C VAL A 25 1.79 -4.79 -6.76
N GLU A 26 1.58 -3.50 -6.91
CA GLU A 26 2.51 -2.58 -7.56
C GLU A 26 3.01 -1.57 -6.53
N ILE A 27 4.32 -1.39 -6.44
CA ILE A 27 4.93 -0.43 -5.52
C ILE A 27 5.74 0.57 -6.31
N ALA A 28 5.55 1.84 -6.00
CA ALA A 28 6.25 2.95 -6.64
C ALA A 28 6.66 3.99 -5.59
N LEU A 29 7.62 4.82 -5.96
CA LEU A 29 7.94 6.06 -5.27
C LEU A 29 7.23 7.19 -6.01
N GLU A 30 6.51 8.04 -5.29
CA GLU A 30 5.86 9.23 -5.85
C GLU A 30 6.34 10.49 -5.12
N ARG A 31 6.55 11.56 -5.88
CA ARG A 31 6.88 12.87 -5.34
C ARG A 31 6.00 13.93 -5.98
N SER A 32 5.33 14.73 -5.14
CA SER A 32 4.57 15.89 -5.61
C SER A 32 5.49 17.07 -5.95
N ARG A 33 4.96 18.07 -6.63
CA ARG A 33 5.68 19.32 -6.90
C ARG A 33 6.12 20.05 -5.63
N SER A 34 5.36 19.90 -4.55
CA SER A 34 5.72 20.48 -3.24
C SER A 34 6.84 19.73 -2.53
N GLY A 35 7.32 18.62 -3.08
CA GLY A 35 8.39 17.83 -2.51
C GLY A 35 7.91 16.73 -1.55
N THR A 36 6.62 16.59 -1.31
CA THR A 36 6.08 15.50 -0.51
C THR A 36 6.29 14.18 -1.24
N THR A 37 6.85 13.20 -0.55
CA THR A 37 7.22 11.91 -1.13
C THR A 37 6.52 10.78 -0.41
N TRP A 38 6.09 9.79 -1.18
CA TRP A 38 5.43 8.58 -0.66
C TRP A 38 5.99 7.32 -1.31
N ILE A 39 6.03 6.25 -0.54
CA ILE A 39 5.98 4.90 -1.11
C ILE A 39 4.51 4.57 -1.31
N VAL A 40 4.15 4.19 -2.51
CA VAL A 40 2.77 3.95 -2.92
C VAL A 40 2.61 2.49 -3.30
N GLY A 41 1.72 1.77 -2.63
CA GLY A 41 1.37 0.41 -2.96
C GLY A 41 -0.06 0.32 -3.48
N THR A 42 -0.25 -0.26 -4.65
CA THR A 42 -1.57 -0.52 -5.22
C THR A 42 -1.83 -2.03 -5.22
N TYR A 43 -2.86 -2.43 -4.51
CA TYR A 43 -3.25 -3.82 -4.30
C TYR A 43 -4.52 -4.09 -5.09
N THR A 44 -4.46 -4.97 -6.06
CA THR A 44 -5.58 -5.26 -6.95
C THR A 44 -5.96 -6.73 -6.87
N PRO A 45 -7.08 -7.07 -6.23
CA PRO A 45 -7.60 -8.44 -6.30
C PRO A 45 -7.90 -8.85 -7.73
N SER A 46 -7.62 -10.08 -8.10
CA SER A 46 -7.81 -10.60 -9.45
C SER A 46 -9.28 -10.82 -9.82
N ARG A 47 -10.16 -10.87 -8.83
CA ARG A 47 -11.60 -11.06 -9.00
C ARG A 47 -12.39 -10.04 -8.19
N ALA A 48 -13.49 -9.54 -8.75
CA ALA A 48 -14.34 -8.55 -8.11
C ALA A 48 -14.97 -9.04 -6.80
N THR A 49 -15.12 -10.34 -6.62
CA THR A 49 -15.69 -10.94 -5.39
C THR A 49 -14.70 -10.97 -4.23
N LEU A 50 -13.42 -10.75 -4.48
CA LEU A 50 -12.40 -10.69 -3.45
C LEU A 50 -12.26 -9.27 -2.89
N HIS A 51 -12.14 -9.16 -1.58
CA HIS A 51 -11.87 -7.89 -0.90
C HIS A 51 -10.68 -8.04 0.05
N LEU A 52 -10.05 -6.90 0.31
CA LEU A 52 -8.92 -6.75 1.22
C LEU A 52 -9.39 -6.12 2.51
N TYR A 53 -8.74 -6.46 3.61
CA TYR A 53 -9.08 -5.92 4.93
C TYR A 53 -8.41 -4.59 5.20
N GLY A 54 -9.05 -3.79 6.04
CA GLY A 54 -8.57 -2.46 6.41
C GLY A 54 -7.18 -2.48 7.02
N LYS A 55 -6.39 -1.45 6.73
CA LYS A 55 -5.03 -1.29 7.24
C LYS A 55 -4.95 -1.21 8.77
N ASP A 56 -6.02 -0.80 9.43
CA ASP A 56 -6.07 -0.62 10.89
C ASP A 56 -6.58 -1.86 11.64
N LEU A 57 -6.86 -2.94 10.92
CA LEU A 57 -7.16 -4.22 11.56
C LEU A 57 -5.92 -4.69 12.36
N PRO A 58 -6.10 -5.31 13.53
CA PRO A 58 -4.97 -5.89 14.25
C PRO A 58 -4.17 -6.88 13.37
N ARG A 59 -2.86 -6.94 13.55
CA ARG A 59 -1.99 -7.81 12.75
C ARG A 59 -2.38 -9.29 12.82
N SER A 60 -2.88 -9.73 13.94
CA SER A 60 -3.39 -11.09 14.13
C SER A 60 -4.84 -11.28 13.68
N GLY A 61 -5.48 -10.24 13.15
CA GLY A 61 -6.87 -10.27 12.78
C GLY A 61 -7.83 -10.17 13.97
N ILE A 62 -9.09 -10.50 13.73
CA ILE A 62 -10.12 -10.62 14.77
C ILE A 62 -10.31 -12.10 15.04
N HIS A 63 -10.08 -12.54 16.26
CA HIS A 63 -10.09 -13.96 16.64
C HIS A 63 -9.23 -14.85 15.73
N GLY A 64 -8.06 -14.32 15.29
CA GLY A 64 -7.15 -15.03 14.41
C GLY A 64 -7.58 -15.08 12.95
N VAL A 65 -8.69 -14.44 12.60
CA VAL A 65 -9.23 -14.40 11.24
C VAL A 65 -8.90 -13.06 10.59
N ALA A 66 -8.57 -13.10 9.31
CA ALA A 66 -8.19 -11.96 8.49
C ALA A 66 -6.80 -11.39 8.84
N ARG A 67 -6.28 -10.59 7.93
CA ARG A 67 -5.02 -9.84 8.13
C ARG A 67 -5.18 -8.45 7.52
N PRO A 68 -4.60 -7.42 8.14
CA PRO A 68 -4.66 -6.08 7.58
C PRO A 68 -3.90 -5.98 6.26
N THR A 69 -4.24 -4.98 5.45
CA THR A 69 -3.46 -4.60 4.27
C THR A 69 -2.41 -3.58 4.69
N LEU A 70 -1.14 -3.93 4.63
CA LEU A 70 -0.04 -3.12 5.14
C LEU A 70 1.07 -2.93 4.12
N LEU A 71 1.68 -1.78 4.16
CA LEU A 71 2.92 -1.43 3.46
C LEU A 71 3.84 -0.74 4.47
N GLU A 72 5.01 -1.31 4.68
CA GLU A 72 5.93 -0.84 5.72
C GLU A 72 7.35 -0.72 5.18
N LEU A 73 8.08 0.25 5.70
CA LEU A 73 9.51 0.38 5.48
C LEU A 73 10.25 -0.34 6.61
N VAL A 74 11.01 -1.38 6.26
CA VAL A 74 11.79 -2.17 7.22
C VAL A 74 13.15 -1.54 7.46
N SER A 75 13.83 -1.18 6.37
CA SER A 75 15.15 -0.54 6.44
C SER A 75 15.46 0.23 5.17
N SER A 76 16.19 1.33 5.30
CA SER A 76 16.74 2.08 4.18
C SER A 76 17.80 3.06 4.68
N ALA A 77 18.81 3.31 3.83
CA ALA A 77 19.79 4.37 4.03
C ALA A 77 19.39 5.69 3.36
N SER A 78 18.37 5.67 2.48
CA SER A 78 18.00 6.82 1.64
C SER A 78 16.61 7.38 1.89
N ILE A 79 15.78 6.67 2.63
CA ILE A 79 14.44 7.12 3.02
C ILE A 79 14.15 6.74 4.47
N ARG A 80 13.26 7.50 5.11
CA ARG A 80 12.73 7.19 6.43
C ARG A 80 11.24 7.50 6.50
N PRO A 81 10.47 6.83 7.37
CA PRO A 81 9.05 7.16 7.54
C PRO A 81 8.85 8.60 8.01
N ALA A 82 7.81 9.24 7.50
CA ALA A 82 7.45 10.62 7.83
C ALA A 82 6.02 10.77 8.35
N GLY A 83 5.31 9.67 8.53
CA GLY A 83 3.94 9.67 9.03
C GLY A 83 3.25 8.31 8.87
N PRO A 84 1.99 8.22 9.28
CA PRO A 84 1.24 6.98 9.21
C PRO A 84 0.89 6.59 7.78
N LEU A 85 0.64 5.30 7.58
CA LEU A 85 0.12 4.75 6.34
C LEU A 85 -1.31 5.29 6.10
N VAL A 86 -1.58 5.74 4.88
CA VAL A 86 -2.87 6.30 4.48
C VAL A 86 -3.45 5.47 3.34
N ALA A 87 -4.75 5.20 3.38
CA ALA A 87 -5.47 4.56 2.29
C ALA A 87 -6.22 5.59 1.45
N ASP A 88 -6.40 5.32 0.16
CA ASP A 88 -7.12 6.20 -0.77
C ASP A 88 -8.64 6.16 -0.60
N GLN A 89 -9.14 5.24 0.20
CA GLN A 89 -10.57 5.07 0.44
C GLN A 89 -10.83 4.54 1.85
N PRO A 90 -12.02 4.83 2.42
CA PRO A 90 -12.41 4.28 3.71
C PRO A 90 -12.80 2.81 3.58
N THR A 91 -12.80 2.11 4.70
CA THR A 91 -13.37 0.77 4.79
C THR A 91 -14.88 0.81 4.95
N ILE A 92 -15.53 -0.28 4.55
CA ILE A 92 -16.90 -0.59 4.87
C ILE A 92 -16.93 -1.80 5.81
N GLU A 93 -18.01 -1.96 6.55
CA GLU A 93 -18.18 -3.11 7.43
C GLU A 93 -18.79 -4.28 6.67
N LEU A 94 -18.12 -5.43 6.72
CA LEU A 94 -18.60 -6.69 6.16
C LEU A 94 -18.98 -7.62 7.30
N GLN A 95 -20.25 -8.03 7.33
CA GLN A 95 -20.73 -9.06 8.25
C GLN A 95 -20.51 -10.43 7.65
N VAL A 96 -19.83 -11.31 8.39
CA VAL A 96 -19.66 -12.71 8.03
C VAL A 96 -20.53 -13.55 8.98
N ALA A 97 -21.75 -13.82 8.55
CA ALA A 97 -22.77 -14.46 9.39
C ALA A 97 -22.32 -15.82 9.94
N ALA A 98 -21.60 -16.61 9.12
CA ALA A 98 -21.08 -17.92 9.53
C ALA A 98 -20.12 -17.86 10.72
N LEU A 99 -19.46 -16.72 10.93
CA LEU A 99 -18.50 -16.51 12.03
C LEU A 99 -19.10 -15.64 13.14
N GLY A 100 -20.23 -15.00 12.91
CA GLY A 100 -20.78 -14.00 13.83
C GLY A 100 -19.88 -12.79 14.01
N LEU A 101 -19.05 -12.46 13.02
CA LEU A 101 -18.04 -11.40 13.07
C LEU A 101 -18.29 -10.35 12.00
N THR A 102 -17.86 -9.12 12.30
CA THR A 102 -17.87 -8.00 11.37
C THR A 102 -16.43 -7.54 11.15
N PHE A 103 -16.06 -7.33 9.90
CA PHE A 103 -14.71 -6.93 9.50
C PHE A 103 -14.72 -5.62 8.72
N PRO A 104 -13.76 -4.72 8.97
CA PRO A 104 -13.52 -3.58 8.09
C PRO A 104 -12.82 -4.07 6.82
N VAL A 105 -13.43 -3.83 5.66
CA VAL A 105 -12.88 -4.21 4.36
C VAL A 105 -12.91 -3.01 3.41
N TYR A 106 -11.99 -3.00 2.44
CA TYR A 106 -12.08 -2.04 1.35
C TYR A 106 -13.16 -2.48 0.35
N PRO A 107 -13.87 -1.51 -0.26
CA PRO A 107 -14.80 -1.82 -1.33
C PRO A 107 -14.12 -2.58 -2.48
N GLU A 108 -14.91 -3.21 -3.33
CA GLU A 108 -14.41 -3.95 -4.50
C GLU A 108 -13.43 -3.13 -5.34
N GLY A 109 -12.44 -3.81 -5.91
CA GLY A 109 -11.44 -3.22 -6.77
C GLY A 109 -10.11 -2.95 -6.07
N ALA A 110 -9.29 -2.13 -6.69
CA ALA A 110 -7.97 -1.81 -6.19
C ALA A 110 -8.03 -0.88 -4.99
N VAL A 111 -7.12 -1.07 -4.04
CA VAL A 111 -6.85 -0.13 -2.96
C VAL A 111 -5.41 0.38 -3.08
N THR A 112 -5.22 1.68 -2.90
CA THR A 112 -3.90 2.30 -2.90
C THR A 112 -3.57 2.78 -1.49
N LEU A 113 -2.42 2.33 -1.00
CA LEU A 113 -1.86 2.75 0.28
C LEU A 113 -0.66 3.66 0.02
N ARG A 114 -0.55 4.74 0.81
CA ARG A 114 0.56 5.69 0.74
C ARG A 114 1.26 5.78 2.08
N LEU A 115 2.55 5.52 2.06
CA LEU A 115 3.42 5.68 3.22
C LEU A 115 4.25 6.95 3.02
N PRO A 116 4.00 8.02 3.81
CA PRO A 116 4.80 9.22 3.74
C PRO A 116 6.25 8.92 4.12
N VAL A 117 7.20 9.42 3.33
CA VAL A 117 8.63 9.25 3.59
C VAL A 117 9.39 10.56 3.38
N ILE A 118 10.54 10.64 4.03
CA ILE A 118 11.51 11.70 3.80
C ILE A 118 12.70 11.11 3.06
N LEU A 119 13.09 11.75 1.96
CA LEU A 119 14.30 11.40 1.24
C LEU A 119 15.52 11.93 1.98
N ILE A 120 16.47 11.05 2.22
CA ILE A 120 17.80 11.42 2.69
C ILE A 120 18.67 11.51 1.44
N PRO A 121 19.19 12.68 1.07
CA PRO A 121 19.95 12.83 -0.15
C PRO A 121 21.16 11.88 -0.17
N LYS A 122 21.18 10.99 -1.13
CA LYS A 122 22.24 10.02 -1.40
C LYS A 122 22.17 9.60 -2.86
N ASP A 123 23.22 8.93 -3.31
CA ASP A 123 23.15 8.11 -4.50
C ASP A 123 22.07 7.02 -4.32
N SER A 124 21.72 6.36 -5.41
CA SER A 124 20.73 5.27 -5.34
C SER A 124 21.08 4.28 -4.22
N ALA A 125 20.08 3.83 -3.49
CA ALA A 125 20.23 2.91 -2.37
C ALA A 125 19.13 1.86 -2.35
N THR A 126 19.42 0.73 -1.71
CA THR A 126 18.42 -0.33 -1.50
C THR A 126 17.58 -0.02 -0.26
N ALA A 127 16.29 -0.17 -0.38
CA ALA A 127 15.35 -0.21 0.73
C ALA A 127 14.70 -1.59 0.83
N VAL A 128 14.37 -2.01 2.03
CA VAL A 128 13.58 -3.22 2.27
C VAL A 128 12.21 -2.82 2.73
N LEU A 129 11.20 -3.22 1.97
CA LEU A 129 9.78 -3.02 2.27
C LEU A 129 9.18 -4.33 2.79
N SER A 130 8.08 -4.21 3.50
CA SER A 130 7.28 -5.36 3.94
C SER A 130 5.83 -5.14 3.52
N VAL A 131 5.21 -6.17 2.97
CA VAL A 131 3.79 -6.16 2.63
C VAL A 131 3.06 -7.28 3.35
N THR A 132 1.85 -6.98 3.79
CA THR A 132 0.92 -7.93 4.40
C THR A 132 -0.45 -7.69 3.79
N TYR A 133 -1.14 -8.75 3.44
CA TYR A 133 -2.54 -8.71 3.00
C TYR A 133 -3.17 -10.09 3.02
N MET A 134 -4.47 -10.12 2.97
CA MET A 134 -5.26 -11.32 2.83
C MET A 134 -6.54 -11.00 2.06
N ALA A 135 -6.82 -11.76 1.02
CA ALA A 135 -8.02 -11.60 0.21
C ALA A 135 -9.04 -12.68 0.52
N CYS A 136 -10.27 -12.27 0.71
CA CYS A 136 -11.40 -13.18 0.95
C CYS A 136 -12.61 -12.77 0.13
N SER A 137 -13.41 -13.76 -0.27
CA SER A 137 -14.78 -13.57 -0.71
C SER A 137 -15.76 -13.88 0.43
N ASP A 138 -17.03 -13.90 0.13
CA ASP A 138 -18.06 -14.35 1.06
C ASP A 138 -18.01 -15.87 1.35
N ARG A 139 -17.25 -16.63 0.56
CA ARG A 139 -17.18 -18.09 0.63
C ARG A 139 -15.82 -18.66 0.95
N ILE A 140 -14.75 -18.01 0.48
CA ILE A 140 -13.39 -18.52 0.65
C ILE A 140 -12.46 -17.40 1.09
N CYS A 141 -11.43 -17.76 1.86
CA CYS A 141 -10.27 -16.93 2.12
C CYS A 141 -9.03 -17.58 1.51
N LEU A 142 -8.24 -16.79 0.81
CA LEU A 142 -6.96 -17.22 0.30
C LEU A 142 -5.92 -17.15 1.42
N ALA A 143 -4.83 -17.87 1.26
CA ALA A 143 -3.74 -17.80 2.23
C ALA A 143 -3.24 -16.36 2.36
N PRO A 144 -2.95 -15.89 3.59
CA PRO A 144 -2.41 -14.56 3.76
C PRO A 144 -0.97 -14.45 3.27
N VAL A 145 -0.61 -13.26 2.82
CA VAL A 145 0.78 -12.85 2.68
C VAL A 145 1.12 -12.04 3.93
N ILE A 146 2.09 -12.50 4.70
CA ILE A 146 2.45 -11.89 5.99
C ILE A 146 3.91 -11.50 5.97
N ASP A 147 4.20 -10.22 6.22
CA ASP A 147 5.55 -9.67 6.34
C ASP A 147 6.47 -10.07 5.18
N LYS A 148 5.93 -10.09 3.97
CA LYS A 148 6.72 -10.38 2.78
C LYS A 148 7.71 -9.25 2.55
N ARG A 149 8.99 -9.57 2.69
CA ARG A 149 10.08 -8.62 2.51
C ARG A 149 10.50 -8.53 1.06
N ILE A 150 10.63 -7.31 0.57
CA ILE A 150 10.98 -7.01 -0.80
C ILE A 150 12.07 -5.96 -0.80
N ALA A 151 13.22 -6.29 -1.39
CA ALA A 151 14.28 -5.33 -1.62
C ALA A 151 13.96 -4.52 -2.89
N VAL A 152 13.99 -3.21 -2.78
CA VAL A 152 13.76 -2.29 -3.89
C VAL A 152 14.90 -1.30 -3.98
N ARG A 153 15.15 -0.79 -5.18
CA ARG A 153 16.14 0.24 -5.41
C ARG A 153 15.47 1.61 -5.45
N ILE A 154 15.85 2.44 -4.50
CA ILE A 154 15.42 3.85 -4.48
C ILE A 154 16.36 4.63 -5.40
N PRO A 155 15.85 5.28 -6.45
CA PRO A 155 16.70 6.04 -7.35
C PRO A 155 17.30 7.26 -6.67
N ALA A 156 18.44 7.71 -7.17
CA ALA A 156 19.00 9.00 -6.77
C ALA A 156 18.06 10.11 -7.26
N LEU A 157 17.45 10.83 -6.33
CA LEU A 157 16.57 11.96 -6.63
C LEU A 157 17.24 13.25 -6.21
N ALA A 158 17.06 14.28 -7.02
CA ALA A 158 17.47 15.62 -6.64
C ALA A 158 16.72 16.04 -5.37
N ALA A 159 17.43 16.64 -4.42
CA ALA A 159 16.78 17.22 -3.25
C ALA A 159 15.71 18.21 -3.74
N SER A 160 14.54 18.20 -3.07
CA SER A 160 13.52 19.22 -3.33
C SER A 160 14.12 20.59 -3.07
N ALA A 161 13.98 21.51 -4.03
CA ALA A 161 14.38 22.90 -3.80
C ALA A 161 13.59 23.46 -2.62
N PRO A 162 14.23 24.27 -1.74
CA PRO A 162 13.56 24.86 -0.60
C PRO A 162 12.43 25.81 -1.03
#